data_4807d467d9719a5ae8883c66f3c2286e
#
_entry.id   4807d467d9719a5ae8883c66f3c2286e
#
_cell.length_a   1.000
_cell.length_b   1.000
_cell.length_c   1.000
_cell.angle_alpha   90.00
_cell.angle_beta   90.00
_cell.angle_gamma   90.00
#
_symmetry.space_group_name_H-M   'P 1'
#
loop_
_entity.id
_entity.type
_entity.pdbx_description
1 polymer ?
#
loop_
_entity_poly.entity_id
_entity_poly.type
_entity_poly.pdbx_seq_one_letter_code
_entity_poly.pdbx_strand_id
1 'polypeptide(L)'
;VAAARLGAQTAFIGKVGADAFGRYLKEVLAENKVDVSGMAVDADHPTTMAVVSVDATGERDFSFYRSANADVMLCKEDISDEALKAAKIVHFGSVSLTADPSRTATLDAAARAKKMGATITYDPNYRANLWKNKEEAIAQMKAPLPLVDILKVSDEELPLLTGTTDCESGTAQLAQNGIRLIL
;
A
#
# COMPACT_ATOMS: atom_id res chain seq x y z
N VAL A 1 4.84 -11.46 -3.76
CA VAL A 1 5.32 -12.51 -4.69
C VAL A 1 6.84 -12.47 -4.82
N ALA A 2 7.46 -11.33 -5.23
CA ALA A 2 8.91 -11.26 -5.45
C ALA A 2 9.71 -11.70 -4.21
N ALA A 3 9.41 -11.17 -3.03
CA ALA A 3 10.08 -11.56 -1.79
C ALA A 3 9.90 -13.06 -1.47
N ALA A 4 8.70 -13.61 -1.68
CA ALA A 4 8.45 -15.04 -1.49
C ALA A 4 9.28 -15.91 -2.44
N ARG A 5 9.40 -15.51 -3.71
CA ARG A 5 10.26 -16.21 -4.70
C ARG A 5 11.74 -16.14 -4.35
N LEU A 6 12.17 -15.11 -3.64
CA LEU A 6 13.53 -14.96 -3.11
C LEU A 6 13.73 -15.70 -1.76
N GLY A 7 12.73 -16.45 -1.30
CA GLY A 7 12.83 -17.29 -0.09
C GLY A 7 12.37 -16.63 1.21
N ALA A 8 11.85 -15.40 1.18
CA ALA A 8 11.29 -14.76 2.36
C ALA A 8 9.92 -15.36 2.73
N GLN A 9 9.63 -15.48 4.02
CA GLN A 9 8.29 -15.75 4.51
C GLN A 9 7.45 -14.48 4.34
N THR A 10 6.38 -14.55 3.55
CA THR A 10 5.54 -13.39 3.22
C THR A 10 4.07 -13.71 3.44
N ALA A 11 3.34 -12.72 3.95
CA ALA A 11 1.89 -12.74 4.04
C ALA A 11 1.31 -11.53 3.30
N PHE A 12 0.07 -11.64 2.85
CA PHE A 12 -0.66 -10.54 2.25
C PHE A 12 -1.93 -10.25 3.05
N ILE A 13 -2.09 -8.99 3.43
CA ILE A 13 -3.30 -8.48 4.08
C ILE A 13 -4.03 -7.59 3.09
N GLY A 14 -5.31 -7.86 2.87
CA GLY A 14 -6.13 -7.10 1.95
C GLY A 14 -7.53 -7.67 1.84
N LYS A 15 -8.34 -7.13 0.93
CA LYS A 15 -9.72 -7.56 0.74
C LYS A 15 -10.07 -7.65 -0.75
N VAL A 16 -10.72 -8.72 -1.14
CA VAL A 16 -11.17 -8.99 -2.51
C VAL A 16 -12.66 -9.33 -2.50
N GLY A 17 -13.31 -9.18 -3.63
CA GLY A 17 -14.71 -9.58 -3.80
C GLY A 17 -14.90 -11.10 -3.82
N ALA A 18 -16.12 -11.56 -3.53
CA ALA A 18 -16.54 -12.95 -3.68
C ALA A 18 -16.77 -13.33 -5.15
N ASP A 19 -15.90 -12.89 -6.05
CA ASP A 19 -15.97 -13.07 -7.49
C ASP A 19 -14.82 -13.92 -8.06
N ALA A 20 -14.82 -14.14 -9.38
CA ALA A 20 -13.79 -14.93 -10.04
C ALA A 20 -12.39 -14.29 -9.95
N PHE A 21 -12.32 -12.96 -9.97
CA PHE A 21 -11.04 -12.23 -9.88
C PHE A 21 -10.46 -12.33 -8.48
N GLY A 22 -11.28 -12.20 -7.43
CA GLY A 22 -10.84 -12.36 -6.04
C GLY A 22 -10.31 -13.75 -5.76
N ARG A 23 -11.02 -14.80 -6.25
CA ARG A 23 -10.53 -16.18 -6.16
C ARG A 23 -9.20 -16.37 -6.86
N TYR A 24 -9.10 -15.92 -8.12
CA TYR A 24 -7.88 -16.00 -8.91
C TYR A 24 -6.68 -15.31 -8.23
N LEU A 25 -6.85 -14.10 -7.72
CA LEU A 25 -5.78 -13.38 -7.03
C LEU A 25 -5.30 -14.14 -5.78
N LYS A 26 -6.23 -14.70 -5.01
CA LYS A 26 -5.90 -15.49 -3.82
C LYS A 26 -5.14 -16.77 -4.18
N GLU A 27 -5.57 -17.48 -5.22
CA GLU A 27 -4.90 -18.68 -5.74
C GLU A 27 -3.48 -18.37 -6.23
N VAL A 28 -3.30 -17.33 -7.07
CA VAL A 28 -1.98 -16.92 -7.58
C VAL A 28 -1.02 -16.53 -6.46
N LEU A 29 -1.49 -15.83 -5.42
CA LEU A 29 -0.65 -15.52 -4.27
C LEU A 29 -0.22 -16.78 -3.52
N ALA A 30 -1.15 -17.71 -3.26
CA ALA A 30 -0.88 -18.97 -2.57
C ALA A 30 0.10 -19.85 -3.36
N GLU A 31 -0.07 -19.99 -4.68
CA GLU A 31 0.86 -20.71 -5.57
C GLU A 31 2.28 -20.14 -5.51
N ASN A 32 2.41 -18.83 -5.29
CA ASN A 32 3.69 -18.17 -5.12
C ASN A 32 4.18 -18.15 -3.66
N LYS A 33 3.62 -19.02 -2.80
CA LYS A 33 4.03 -19.22 -1.40
C LYS A 33 3.84 -17.97 -0.52
N VAL A 34 2.88 -17.12 -0.87
CA VAL A 34 2.44 -16.02 -0.01
C VAL A 34 1.31 -16.54 0.88
N ASP A 35 1.41 -16.31 2.18
CA ASP A 35 0.31 -16.59 3.10
C ASP A 35 -0.86 -15.64 2.81
N VAL A 36 -2.00 -16.19 2.50
CA VAL A 36 -3.23 -15.49 2.15
C VAL A 36 -4.30 -15.55 3.26
N SER A 37 -3.92 -15.98 4.46
CA SER A 37 -4.84 -16.04 5.60
C SER A 37 -5.40 -14.68 6.01
N GLY A 38 -4.63 -13.60 5.76
CA GLY A 38 -5.04 -12.21 5.95
C GLY A 38 -5.83 -11.61 4.79
N MET A 39 -6.19 -12.40 3.77
CA MET A 39 -7.04 -11.95 2.65
C MET A 39 -8.52 -12.15 2.97
N ALA A 40 -9.19 -11.08 3.36
CA ALA A 40 -10.64 -11.06 3.55
C ALA A 40 -11.39 -11.14 2.22
N VAL A 41 -12.63 -11.67 2.26
CA VAL A 41 -13.54 -11.75 1.11
C VAL A 41 -14.79 -10.95 1.40
N ASP A 42 -15.11 -10.01 0.53
CA ASP A 42 -16.31 -9.18 0.61
C ASP A 42 -17.41 -9.77 -0.30
N ALA A 43 -18.58 -10.01 0.27
CA ALA A 43 -19.72 -10.56 -0.48
C ALA A 43 -20.47 -9.50 -1.31
N ASP A 44 -20.37 -8.24 -0.90
CA ASP A 44 -21.20 -7.15 -1.41
C ASP A 44 -20.46 -6.24 -2.41
N HIS A 45 -19.11 -6.25 -2.36
CA HIS A 45 -18.28 -5.37 -3.19
C HIS A 45 -17.38 -6.18 -4.13
N PRO A 46 -17.28 -5.78 -5.42
CA PRO A 46 -16.46 -6.49 -6.40
C PRO A 46 -14.97 -6.27 -6.18
N THR A 47 -14.17 -7.20 -6.71
CA THR A 47 -12.72 -7.03 -6.79
C THR A 47 -12.38 -5.85 -7.68
N THR A 48 -11.42 -5.00 -7.28
CA THR A 48 -10.91 -3.91 -8.11
C THR A 48 -10.23 -4.44 -9.36
N MET A 49 -10.51 -3.80 -10.48
CA MET A 49 -9.84 -4.08 -11.76
C MET A 49 -9.00 -2.88 -12.19
N ALA A 50 -7.80 -3.16 -12.66
CA ALA A 50 -6.96 -2.21 -13.35
C ALA A 50 -6.69 -2.72 -14.77
N VAL A 51 -7.12 -1.97 -15.76
CA VAL A 51 -6.82 -2.26 -17.16
C VAL A 51 -5.55 -1.49 -17.53
N VAL A 52 -4.56 -2.22 -18.03
CA VAL A 52 -3.28 -1.65 -18.44
C VAL A 52 -3.24 -1.63 -19.96
N SER A 53 -3.16 -0.45 -20.55
CA SER A 53 -2.85 -0.26 -21.96
C SER A 53 -1.36 0.04 -22.11
N VAL A 54 -0.75 -0.51 -23.14
CA VAL A 54 0.66 -0.27 -23.47
C VAL A 54 0.67 0.33 -24.87
N ASP A 55 1.25 1.51 -25.01
CA ASP A 55 1.35 2.18 -26.30
C ASP A 55 2.51 1.63 -27.16
N ALA A 56 2.68 2.19 -28.37
CA ALA A 56 3.72 1.77 -29.29
C ALA A 56 5.15 2.06 -28.80
N THR A 57 5.32 2.94 -27.82
CA THR A 57 6.61 3.27 -27.20
C THR A 57 6.92 2.39 -25.98
N GLY A 58 5.96 1.59 -25.52
CA GLY A 58 6.07 0.76 -24.33
C GLY A 58 5.61 1.47 -23.05
N GLU A 59 5.09 2.69 -23.15
CA GLU A 59 4.51 3.40 -22.02
C GLU A 59 3.19 2.75 -21.58
N ARG A 60 2.97 2.73 -20.26
CA ARG A 60 1.81 2.10 -19.65
C ARG A 60 0.84 3.15 -19.14
N ASP A 61 -0.41 3.04 -19.57
CA ASP A 61 -1.52 3.78 -18.99
C ASP A 61 -2.43 2.85 -18.18
N PHE A 62 -2.93 3.34 -17.05
CA PHE A 62 -3.74 2.57 -16.12
C PHE A 62 -5.13 3.17 -16.00
N SER A 63 -6.14 2.39 -16.37
CA SER A 63 -7.54 2.68 -16.13
C SER A 63 -8.06 1.86 -14.95
N PHE A 64 -8.39 2.52 -13.84
CA PHE A 64 -8.87 1.85 -12.64
C PHE A 64 -10.41 1.84 -12.61
N TYR A 65 -10.98 0.66 -12.47
CA TYR A 65 -12.39 0.45 -12.13
C TYR A 65 -12.49 0.22 -10.62
N ARG A 66 -12.38 1.34 -9.88
CA ARG A 66 -12.26 1.37 -8.43
C ARG A 66 -13.08 2.53 -7.86
N SER A 67 -14.24 2.21 -7.27
CA SER A 67 -15.09 3.19 -6.57
C SER A 67 -15.40 2.70 -5.15
N ALA A 68 -16.37 1.80 -5.01
CA ALA A 68 -16.71 1.11 -3.78
C ALA A 68 -16.35 -0.38 -3.93
N ASN A 69 -15.11 -0.69 -4.21
CA ASN A 69 -14.62 -2.05 -4.42
C ASN A 69 -14.10 -2.64 -3.10
N ALA A 70 -13.94 -3.96 -3.05
CA ALA A 70 -13.62 -4.71 -1.85
C ALA A 70 -12.34 -4.22 -1.14
N ASP A 71 -11.29 -3.84 -1.88
CA ASP A 71 -10.05 -3.33 -1.30
C ASP A 71 -10.22 -2.00 -0.54
N VAL A 72 -11.17 -1.16 -0.97
CA VAL A 72 -11.55 0.08 -0.25
C VAL A 72 -12.28 -0.24 1.06
N MET A 73 -13.00 -1.37 1.09
CA MET A 73 -13.78 -1.83 2.24
C MET A 73 -12.97 -2.62 3.26
N LEU A 74 -11.64 -2.62 3.17
CA LEU A 74 -10.79 -3.21 4.20
C LEU A 74 -10.97 -2.46 5.52
N CYS A 75 -11.41 -3.16 6.56
CA CYS A 75 -11.66 -2.61 7.89
C CYS A 75 -10.56 -3.04 8.87
N LYS A 76 -10.47 -2.39 10.04
CA LYS A 76 -9.53 -2.75 11.10
C LYS A 76 -9.74 -4.18 11.57
N GLU A 77 -10.97 -4.61 11.63
CA GLU A 77 -11.42 -5.93 12.07
C GLU A 77 -10.96 -7.05 11.13
N ASP A 78 -10.67 -6.73 9.86
CA ASP A 78 -10.11 -7.67 8.89
C ASP A 78 -8.62 -7.95 9.15
N ILE A 79 -7.94 -7.18 10.01
CA ILE A 79 -6.50 -7.22 10.24
C ILE A 79 -6.20 -7.73 11.65
N SER A 80 -5.79 -9.00 11.75
CA SER A 80 -5.52 -9.63 13.05
C SER A 80 -4.21 -9.17 13.68
N ASP A 81 -4.19 -9.09 15.01
CA ASP A 81 -3.00 -8.79 15.78
C ASP A 81 -1.95 -9.91 15.69
N GLU A 82 -2.36 -11.17 15.51
CA GLU A 82 -1.46 -12.30 15.33
C GLU A 82 -0.62 -12.14 14.06
N ALA A 83 -1.24 -11.73 12.95
CA ALA A 83 -0.54 -11.49 11.68
C ALA A 83 0.48 -10.35 11.82
N LEU A 84 0.10 -9.25 12.48
CA LEU A 84 0.99 -8.12 12.70
C LEU A 84 2.15 -8.46 13.65
N LYS A 85 1.89 -9.21 14.72
CA LYS A 85 2.89 -9.64 15.71
C LYS A 85 3.93 -10.59 15.11
N ALA A 86 3.53 -11.42 14.16
CA ALA A 86 4.44 -12.32 13.45
C ALA A 86 5.35 -11.59 12.45
N ALA A 87 4.97 -10.39 12.01
CA ALA A 87 5.68 -9.65 10.98
C ALA A 87 6.93 -8.94 11.55
N LYS A 88 8.07 -9.13 10.90
CA LYS A 88 9.28 -8.33 11.13
C LYS A 88 9.26 -7.02 10.36
N ILE A 89 8.60 -7.02 9.20
CA ILE A 89 8.47 -5.88 8.30
C ILE A 89 7.01 -5.81 7.85
N VAL A 90 6.42 -4.62 7.93
CA VAL A 90 5.11 -4.33 7.35
C VAL A 90 5.30 -3.27 6.28
N HIS A 91 4.82 -3.58 5.06
CA HIS A 91 4.93 -2.71 3.90
C HIS A 91 3.55 -2.31 3.40
N PHE A 92 3.39 -1.05 3.04
CA PHE A 92 2.18 -0.55 2.39
C PHE A 92 2.48 0.59 1.42
N GLY A 93 1.51 0.91 0.57
CA GLY A 93 1.55 2.04 -0.36
C GLY A 93 0.38 3.00 -0.16
N SER A 94 0.32 4.08 -0.96
CA SER A 94 -0.72 5.09 -0.81
C SER A 94 -2.08 4.70 -1.39
N VAL A 95 -2.16 3.65 -2.20
CA VAL A 95 -3.43 3.22 -2.80
C VAL A 95 -4.48 2.87 -1.73
N SER A 96 -4.06 2.23 -0.63
CA SER A 96 -4.95 1.94 0.50
C SER A 96 -5.33 3.17 1.32
N LEU A 97 -4.68 4.32 1.09
CA LEU A 97 -4.96 5.58 1.77
C LEU A 97 -5.93 6.50 1.01
N THR A 98 -6.40 6.08 -0.16
CA THR A 98 -7.25 6.92 -1.04
C THR A 98 -8.65 7.14 -0.50
N ALA A 99 -9.19 6.21 0.28
CA ALA A 99 -10.53 6.31 0.86
C ALA A 99 -10.66 5.49 2.16
N ASP A 100 -11.64 5.84 2.99
CA ASP A 100 -12.05 5.04 4.13
C ASP A 100 -13.03 3.93 3.68
N PRO A 101 -13.05 2.79 4.41
CA PRO A 101 -12.36 2.49 5.67
C PRO A 101 -10.91 2.03 5.51
N SER A 102 -10.43 1.69 4.29
CA SER A 102 -9.09 1.12 4.08
C SER A 102 -7.95 2.04 4.54
N ARG A 103 -8.11 3.37 4.40
CA ARG A 103 -7.18 4.37 4.93
C ARG A 103 -6.97 4.21 6.43
N THR A 104 -8.07 4.27 7.18
CA THR A 104 -8.06 4.12 8.64
C THR A 104 -7.52 2.76 9.06
N ALA A 105 -7.89 1.68 8.38
CA ALA A 105 -7.40 0.32 8.66
C ALA A 105 -5.88 0.20 8.43
N THR A 106 -5.37 0.76 7.32
CA THR A 106 -3.95 0.71 6.98
C THR A 106 -3.10 1.49 8.00
N LEU A 107 -3.51 2.70 8.36
CA LEU A 107 -2.78 3.52 9.34
C LEU A 107 -2.81 2.88 10.74
N ASP A 108 -3.94 2.31 11.15
CA ASP A 108 -4.08 1.58 12.40
C ASP A 108 -3.18 0.34 12.42
N ALA A 109 -3.18 -0.46 11.36
CA ALA A 109 -2.32 -1.64 11.24
C ALA A 109 -0.83 -1.29 11.32
N ALA A 110 -0.38 -0.24 10.60
CA ALA A 110 0.99 0.24 10.67
C ALA A 110 1.37 0.69 12.09
N ALA A 111 0.48 1.42 12.78
CA ALA A 111 0.72 1.88 14.15
C ALA A 111 0.77 0.71 15.15
N ARG A 112 -0.13 -0.28 15.02
CA ARG A 112 -0.10 -1.52 15.85
C ARG A 112 1.17 -2.32 15.61
N ALA A 113 1.52 -2.57 14.34
CA ALA A 113 2.72 -3.31 13.97
C ALA A 113 4.00 -2.64 14.51
N LYS A 114 4.10 -1.30 14.40
CA LYS A 114 5.24 -0.55 14.95
C LYS A 114 5.34 -0.71 16.47
N LYS A 115 4.23 -0.65 17.19
CA LYS A 115 4.20 -0.91 18.65
C LYS A 115 4.61 -2.33 19.01
N MET A 116 4.38 -3.29 18.13
CA MET A 116 4.78 -4.69 18.27
C MET A 116 6.24 -4.94 17.85
N GLY A 117 6.96 -3.91 17.39
CA GLY A 117 8.38 -3.98 17.04
C GLY A 117 8.68 -4.25 15.57
N ALA A 118 7.68 -4.25 14.70
CA ALA A 118 7.90 -4.39 13.26
C ALA A 118 8.54 -3.11 12.67
N THR A 119 9.39 -3.31 11.66
CA THR A 119 9.89 -2.23 10.81
C THR A 119 8.80 -1.85 9.81
N ILE A 120 8.46 -0.58 9.74
CA ILE A 120 7.45 -0.06 8.81
C ILE A 120 8.13 0.46 7.55
N THR A 121 7.76 -0.08 6.40
CA THR A 121 8.25 0.36 5.10
C THR A 121 7.11 0.93 4.26
N TYR A 122 7.38 2.02 3.58
CA TYR A 122 6.38 2.75 2.80
C TYR A 122 6.93 3.14 1.43
N ASP A 123 6.15 2.87 0.39
CA ASP A 123 6.31 3.41 -0.96
C ASP A 123 5.00 4.11 -1.32
N PRO A 124 4.94 5.45 -1.40
CA PRO A 124 3.73 6.14 -1.79
C PRO A 124 3.13 5.60 -3.08
N ASN A 125 3.98 5.33 -4.06
CA ASN A 125 3.59 4.80 -5.36
C ASN A 125 2.38 5.54 -5.92
N TYR A 126 2.51 6.87 -6.00
CA TYR A 126 1.45 7.81 -6.32
C TYR A 126 0.79 7.51 -7.67
N ARG A 127 -0.53 7.54 -7.67
CA ARG A 127 -1.36 7.39 -8.87
C ARG A 127 -2.41 8.50 -8.87
N ALA A 128 -2.17 9.56 -9.64
CA ALA A 128 -3.00 10.77 -9.62
C ALA A 128 -4.50 10.49 -9.84
N ASN A 129 -4.81 9.55 -10.73
CA ASN A 129 -6.18 9.18 -11.10
C ASN A 129 -6.98 8.42 -10.02
N LEU A 130 -6.35 8.05 -8.90
CA LEU A 130 -7.03 7.42 -7.76
C LEU A 130 -7.43 8.42 -6.67
N TRP A 131 -7.04 9.68 -6.79
CA TRP A 131 -7.28 10.70 -5.78
C TRP A 131 -8.31 11.72 -6.25
N LYS A 132 -9.06 12.27 -5.31
CA LYS A 132 -10.05 13.32 -5.59
C LYS A 132 -9.38 14.59 -6.12
N ASN A 133 -8.22 14.94 -5.56
CA ASN A 133 -7.38 16.04 -5.97
C ASN A 133 -5.95 15.85 -5.44
N LYS A 134 -5.02 16.68 -5.91
CA LYS A 134 -3.61 16.62 -5.55
C LYS A 134 -3.36 16.97 -4.09
N GLU A 135 -4.11 17.91 -3.54
CA GLU A 135 -3.99 18.38 -2.16
C GLU A 135 -4.33 17.26 -1.17
N GLU A 136 -5.41 16.53 -1.43
CA GLU A 136 -5.79 15.36 -0.64
C GLU A 136 -4.72 14.27 -0.74
N ALA A 137 -4.24 13.97 -1.94
CA ALA A 137 -3.18 12.99 -2.15
C ALA A 137 -1.94 13.33 -1.30
N ILE A 138 -1.45 14.56 -1.36
CA ILE A 138 -0.30 15.03 -0.60
C ILE A 138 -0.55 14.88 0.92
N ALA A 139 -1.71 15.33 1.39
CA ALA A 139 -2.05 15.24 2.81
C ALA A 139 -2.05 13.80 3.31
N GLN A 140 -2.68 12.89 2.57
CA GLN A 140 -2.80 11.48 2.95
C GLN A 140 -1.47 10.71 2.77
N MET A 141 -0.66 11.04 1.76
CA MET A 141 0.67 10.45 1.61
C MET A 141 1.65 10.89 2.72
N LYS A 142 1.48 12.09 3.28
CA LYS A 142 2.29 12.57 4.40
C LYS A 142 1.85 11.99 5.75
N ALA A 143 0.58 11.66 5.91
CA ALA A 143 0.02 11.20 7.19
C ALA A 143 0.79 10.02 7.84
N PRO A 144 1.23 8.97 7.08
CA PRO A 144 1.96 7.85 7.66
C PRO A 144 3.43 8.14 7.99
N LEU A 145 4.05 9.23 7.49
CA LEU A 145 5.50 9.46 7.60
C LEU A 145 6.05 9.31 9.04
N PRO A 146 5.38 9.76 10.11
CA PRO A 146 5.86 9.56 11.49
C PRO A 146 5.91 8.09 11.94
N LEU A 147 5.23 7.20 11.22
CA LEU A 147 5.24 5.76 11.51
C LEU A 147 6.35 5.03 10.73
N VAL A 148 6.85 5.62 9.65
CA VAL A 148 7.72 4.97 8.67
C VAL A 148 9.17 4.89 9.15
N ASP A 149 9.78 3.74 8.98
CA ASP A 149 11.21 3.51 9.24
C ASP A 149 12.03 3.53 7.95
N ILE A 150 11.47 3.02 6.86
CA ILE A 150 12.09 2.97 5.54
C ILE A 150 11.09 3.52 4.52
N LEU A 151 11.50 4.56 3.82
CA LEU A 151 10.71 5.21 2.76
C LEU A 151 11.40 5.00 1.41
N LYS A 152 10.66 4.51 0.44
CA LYS A 152 11.06 4.62 -0.97
C LYS A 152 10.26 5.78 -1.57
N VAL A 153 10.93 6.67 -2.27
CA VAL A 153 10.30 7.84 -2.89
C VAL A 153 10.92 8.07 -4.28
N SER A 154 10.08 8.28 -5.29
CA SER A 154 10.57 8.65 -6.62
C SER A 154 10.87 10.15 -6.71
N ASP A 155 11.58 10.53 -7.78
CA ASP A 155 11.86 11.93 -8.13
C ASP A 155 10.58 12.75 -8.41
N GLU A 156 9.50 12.10 -8.86
CA GLU A 156 8.18 12.73 -9.03
C GLU A 156 7.44 12.91 -7.69
N GLU A 157 7.64 12.03 -6.74
CA GLU A 157 6.98 12.05 -5.43
C GLU A 157 7.67 12.96 -4.43
N LEU A 158 8.99 13.12 -4.54
CA LEU A 158 9.77 13.97 -3.65
C LEU A 158 9.21 15.40 -3.57
N PRO A 159 8.96 16.12 -4.69
CA PRO A 159 8.38 17.46 -4.64
C PRO A 159 6.95 17.49 -4.10
N LEU A 160 6.17 16.42 -4.25
CA LEU A 160 4.84 16.33 -3.64
C LEU A 160 4.91 16.28 -2.11
N LEU A 161 5.89 15.55 -1.59
CA LEU A 161 6.05 15.36 -0.14
C LEU A 161 6.81 16.50 0.54
N THR A 162 7.71 17.19 -0.17
CA THR A 162 8.63 18.17 0.43
C THR A 162 8.49 19.59 -0.11
N GLY A 163 7.97 19.74 -1.33
CA GLY A 163 7.91 21.02 -2.04
C GLY A 163 9.22 21.38 -2.76
N THR A 164 10.23 20.51 -2.73
CA THR A 164 11.50 20.71 -3.45
C THR A 164 11.85 19.54 -4.34
N THR A 165 12.51 19.82 -5.47
CA THR A 165 13.09 18.81 -6.37
C THR A 165 14.54 18.45 -6.04
N ASP A 166 15.17 19.19 -5.11
CA ASP A 166 16.50 18.91 -4.66
C ASP A 166 16.52 17.70 -3.73
N CYS A 167 17.21 16.64 -4.14
CA CYS A 167 17.22 15.36 -3.42
C CYS A 167 17.82 15.49 -2.01
N GLU A 168 18.86 16.29 -1.84
CA GLU A 168 19.54 16.43 -0.55
C GLU A 168 18.66 17.14 0.47
N SER A 169 18.10 18.30 0.12
CA SER A 169 17.21 19.04 1.00
C SER A 169 15.88 18.32 1.23
N GLY A 170 15.34 17.67 0.20
CA GLY A 170 14.09 16.90 0.29
C GLY A 170 14.23 15.70 1.22
N THR A 171 15.28 14.91 1.07
CA THR A 171 15.53 13.76 1.96
C THR A 171 15.83 14.21 3.39
N ALA A 172 16.56 15.31 3.58
CA ALA A 172 16.79 15.89 4.91
C ALA A 172 15.47 16.32 5.60
N GLN A 173 14.51 16.88 4.87
CA GLN A 173 13.17 17.18 5.39
C GLN A 173 12.40 15.92 5.76
N LEU A 174 12.40 14.90 4.91
CA LEU A 174 11.72 13.63 5.18
C LEU A 174 12.30 12.92 6.40
N ALA A 175 13.62 12.95 6.58
CA ALA A 175 14.32 12.34 7.72
C ALA A 175 13.89 12.95 9.07
N GLN A 176 13.38 14.18 9.12
CA GLN A 176 12.84 14.81 10.35
C GLN A 176 11.62 14.08 10.92
N ASN A 177 10.96 13.23 10.13
CA ASN A 177 9.89 12.35 10.60
C ASN A 177 10.40 11.11 11.37
N GLY A 178 11.72 10.95 11.54
CA GLY A 178 12.33 9.77 12.17
C GLY A 178 12.60 8.62 11.21
N ILE A 179 12.51 8.84 9.90
CA ILE A 179 12.77 7.85 8.86
C ILE A 179 14.28 7.55 8.85
N ARG A 180 14.63 6.25 8.97
CA ARG A 180 16.02 5.81 9.11
C ARG A 180 16.73 5.55 7.77
N LEU A 181 15.95 5.21 6.74
CA LEU A 181 16.44 4.95 5.40
C LEU A 181 15.46 5.51 4.36
N ILE A 182 15.99 6.29 3.42
CA ILE A 182 15.24 6.81 2.26
C ILE A 182 15.94 6.30 1.00
N LEU A 183 15.15 5.70 0.09
CA LEU A 183 15.57 5.10 -1.16
C LEU A 183 14.97 5.85 -2.35
#